data_24a247fe1dc75aad61406e44fcb3b72b
#
_entry.id   24a247fe1dc75aad61406e44fcb3b72b
#
_cell.length_a   1.000
_cell.length_b   1.000
_cell.length_c   1.000
_cell.angle_alpha   90.00
_cell.angle_beta   90.00
_cell.angle_gamma   90.00
#
_symmetry.space_group_name_H-M   'P 1'
#
loop_
_entity.id
_entity.type
_entity.pdbx_description
1 polymer ?
#
loop_
_entity_poly.entity_id
_entity_poly.type
_entity_poly.pdbx_seq_one_letter_code
_entity_poly.pdbx_strand_id
1 'polypeptide(L)'
;GVSTEEKAKVCKEYGADDVVVYGNGPTDKDSAKLFSSELKSKSTKGGYDIIYDPIGDCYAEPAFRSIGWKGKYLVIGFAAGQIPKLPINLTLLKGASIVGVFWGAFTGREFEENKKNIADINSLLSNGDIKPLISKKIPMEDAIEAINLIGSRGVVGKVVLVNK
;
A
#
# COMPACT_ATOMS: atom_id res chain seq x y z
N GLY A 1 5.30 -2.90 4.20
CA GLY A 1 6.14 -3.63 3.22
C GLY A 1 6.65 -2.71 2.13
N VAL A 2 7.94 -2.78 1.81
CA VAL A 2 8.57 -1.96 0.76
C VAL A 2 9.59 -2.78 -0.05
N SER A 3 9.94 -2.28 -1.24
CA SER A 3 10.82 -3.01 -2.15
C SER A 3 12.32 -2.76 -1.93
N THR A 4 12.71 -1.70 -1.23
CA THR A 4 14.12 -1.30 -1.04
C THR A 4 14.40 -0.75 0.36
N GLU A 5 15.65 -0.81 0.79
CA GLU A 5 16.10 -0.23 2.06
C GLU A 5 15.93 1.31 2.09
N GLU A 6 16.11 1.98 0.96
CA GLU A 6 15.87 3.42 0.86
C GLU A 6 14.42 3.77 1.20
N LYS A 7 13.46 3.01 0.64
CA LYS A 7 12.03 3.16 0.97
C LYS A 7 11.73 2.82 2.42
N ALA A 8 12.42 1.81 2.97
CA ALA A 8 12.29 1.43 4.37
C ALA A 8 12.69 2.58 5.30
N LYS A 9 13.80 3.24 5.02
CA LYS A 9 14.26 4.42 5.76
C LYS A 9 13.21 5.53 5.77
N VAL A 10 12.68 5.87 4.60
CA VAL A 10 11.62 6.89 4.48
C VAL A 10 10.38 6.49 5.28
N CYS A 11 9.92 5.23 5.20
CA CYS A 11 8.78 4.78 6.00
C CYS A 11 9.02 4.96 7.50
N LYS A 12 10.21 4.65 7.99
CA LYS A 12 10.59 4.87 9.40
C LYS A 12 10.58 6.35 9.76
N GLU A 13 11.11 7.23 8.93
CA GLU A 13 11.09 8.68 9.12
C GLU A 13 9.65 9.24 9.17
N TYR A 14 8.70 8.59 8.48
CA TYR A 14 7.29 8.93 8.46
C TYR A 14 6.46 8.17 9.49
N GLY A 15 7.09 7.54 10.47
CA GLY A 15 6.43 6.98 11.66
C GLY A 15 6.00 5.52 11.57
N ALA A 16 6.53 4.75 10.61
CA ALA A 16 6.31 3.30 10.61
C ALA A 16 7.05 2.66 11.81
N ASP A 17 6.33 1.88 12.61
CA ASP A 17 6.90 1.14 13.76
C ASP A 17 7.90 0.08 13.29
N ASP A 18 7.60 -0.60 12.17
CA ASP A 18 8.50 -1.59 11.58
C ASP A 18 8.35 -1.64 10.05
N VAL A 19 9.31 -2.25 9.38
CA VAL A 19 9.36 -2.38 7.93
C VAL A 19 9.83 -3.78 7.53
N VAL A 20 9.24 -4.33 6.47
CA VAL A 20 9.70 -5.53 5.78
C VAL A 20 10.14 -5.15 4.37
N VAL A 21 11.39 -5.47 4.03
CA VAL A 21 11.93 -5.22 2.69
C VAL A 21 11.82 -6.50 1.88
N TYR A 22 10.91 -6.53 0.92
CA TYR A 22 10.57 -7.73 0.16
C TYR A 22 11.28 -7.85 -1.20
N GLY A 23 12.08 -6.85 -1.60
CA GLY A 23 12.83 -6.88 -2.86
C GLY A 23 11.90 -7.09 -4.08
N ASN A 24 12.16 -8.15 -4.83
CA ASN A 24 11.35 -8.53 -6.00
C ASN A 24 10.14 -9.40 -5.64
N GLY A 25 9.93 -9.69 -4.35
CA GLY A 25 8.83 -10.49 -3.83
C GLY A 25 9.05 -12.00 -3.93
N PRO A 26 8.10 -12.77 -3.37
CA PRO A 26 8.19 -14.22 -3.39
C PRO A 26 7.97 -14.79 -4.81
N THR A 27 8.81 -15.74 -5.20
CA THR A 27 8.79 -16.38 -6.53
C THR A 27 8.27 -17.83 -6.48
N ASP A 28 8.22 -18.42 -5.30
CA ASP A 28 7.77 -19.80 -5.05
C ASP A 28 7.07 -19.93 -3.69
N LYS A 29 6.64 -21.15 -3.35
CA LYS A 29 5.91 -21.42 -2.10
C LYS A 29 6.77 -21.22 -0.85
N ASP A 30 8.06 -21.51 -0.91
CA ASP A 30 8.94 -21.42 0.25
C ASP A 30 9.27 -19.96 0.56
N SER A 31 9.61 -19.16 -0.44
CA SER A 31 9.79 -17.72 -0.30
C SER A 31 8.50 -17.01 0.13
N ALA A 32 7.32 -17.43 -0.36
CA ALA A 32 6.03 -16.92 0.10
C ALA A 32 5.76 -17.23 1.59
N LYS A 33 6.14 -18.43 2.04
CA LYS A 33 6.03 -18.83 3.44
C LYS A 33 6.98 -18.02 4.33
N LEU A 34 8.22 -17.83 3.89
CA LEU A 34 9.20 -17.00 4.60
C LEU A 34 8.70 -15.57 4.73
N PHE A 35 8.22 -14.96 3.64
CA PHE A 35 7.67 -13.61 3.65
C PHE A 35 6.46 -13.49 4.60
N SER A 36 5.53 -14.45 4.57
CA SER A 36 4.42 -14.48 5.53
C SER A 36 4.88 -14.59 6.98
N SER A 37 5.93 -15.39 7.24
CA SER A 37 6.49 -15.57 8.58
C SER A 37 7.19 -14.31 9.05
N GLU A 38 7.92 -13.63 8.18
CA GLU A 38 8.55 -12.36 8.47
C GLU A 38 7.51 -11.29 8.80
N LEU A 39 6.46 -11.14 7.99
CA LEU A 39 5.35 -10.23 8.29
C LEU A 39 4.76 -10.50 9.68
N LYS A 40 4.49 -11.77 10.02
CA LYS A 40 3.96 -12.13 11.33
C LYS A 40 4.91 -11.81 12.47
N SER A 41 6.22 -11.98 12.29
CA SER A 41 7.21 -11.73 13.32
C SER A 41 7.26 -10.25 13.74
N LYS A 42 6.83 -9.35 12.87
CA LYS A 42 6.73 -7.91 13.13
C LYS A 42 5.43 -7.52 13.86
N SER A 43 4.45 -8.41 13.90
CA SER A 43 3.21 -8.17 14.63
C SER A 43 3.32 -8.58 16.08
N THR A 44 3.04 -7.67 17.01
CA THR A 44 3.01 -7.92 18.46
C THR A 44 1.85 -8.80 18.92
N LYS A 45 0.81 -8.97 18.07
CA LYS A 45 -0.41 -9.73 18.37
C LYS A 45 -0.51 -11.06 17.61
N GLY A 46 0.57 -11.48 16.92
CA GLY A 46 0.56 -12.71 16.11
C GLY A 46 -0.18 -12.58 14.77
N GLY A 47 -0.54 -11.37 14.36
CA GLY A 47 -1.18 -11.05 13.09
C GLY A 47 -1.67 -9.60 13.07
N TYR A 48 -2.07 -9.12 11.91
CA TYR A 48 -2.48 -7.73 11.69
C TYR A 48 -4.01 -7.58 11.75
N ASP A 49 -4.50 -6.54 12.39
CA ASP A 49 -5.92 -6.20 12.44
C ASP A 49 -6.41 -5.70 11.07
N ILE A 50 -5.55 -4.96 10.35
CA ILE A 50 -5.83 -4.43 9.02
C ILE A 50 -4.62 -4.64 8.10
N ILE A 51 -4.87 -5.10 6.88
CA ILE A 51 -3.89 -5.14 5.80
C ILE A 51 -4.43 -4.27 4.67
N TYR A 52 -3.71 -3.22 4.32
CA TYR A 52 -3.99 -2.33 3.20
C TYR A 52 -3.12 -2.75 2.01
N ASP A 53 -3.72 -3.38 0.99
CA ASP A 53 -2.98 -3.93 -0.16
C ASP A 53 -3.28 -3.22 -1.47
N PRO A 54 -2.41 -2.30 -1.91
CA PRO A 54 -2.46 -1.69 -3.24
C PRO A 54 -1.64 -2.48 -4.28
N ILE A 55 -0.95 -3.55 -3.88
CA ILE A 55 0.07 -4.24 -4.67
C ILE A 55 -0.50 -5.46 -5.38
N GLY A 56 -1.17 -6.35 -4.64
CA GLY A 56 -1.71 -7.60 -5.18
C GLY A 56 -0.64 -8.63 -5.54
N ASP A 57 -0.90 -9.40 -6.61
CA ASP A 57 0.03 -10.40 -7.19
C ASP A 57 0.53 -11.41 -6.15
N CYS A 58 1.80 -11.83 -6.26
CA CYS A 58 2.46 -12.81 -5.39
C CYS A 58 2.57 -12.37 -3.92
N TYR A 59 2.37 -11.09 -3.62
CA TYR A 59 2.41 -10.55 -2.26
C TYR A 59 1.12 -10.75 -1.48
N ALA A 60 -0.02 -10.84 -2.17
CA ALA A 60 -1.34 -10.84 -1.56
C ALA A 60 -1.60 -12.04 -0.65
N GLU A 61 -1.32 -13.28 -1.10
CA GLU A 61 -1.55 -14.47 -0.28
C GLU A 61 -0.66 -14.51 0.97
N PRO A 62 0.67 -14.29 0.89
CA PRO A 62 1.52 -14.18 2.07
C PRO A 62 1.07 -13.11 3.07
N ALA A 63 0.67 -11.94 2.57
CA ALA A 63 0.12 -10.87 3.40
C ALA A 63 -1.18 -11.30 4.07
N PHE A 64 -2.11 -11.91 3.32
CA PHE A 64 -3.36 -12.41 3.90
C PHE A 64 -3.13 -13.52 4.93
N ARG A 65 -2.12 -14.37 4.75
CA ARG A 65 -1.72 -15.36 5.76
C ARG A 65 -1.21 -14.74 7.06
N SER A 66 -0.74 -13.50 7.02
CA SER A 66 -0.28 -12.75 8.20
C SER A 66 -1.40 -12.00 8.94
N ILE A 67 -2.64 -12.03 8.43
CA ILE A 67 -3.77 -11.38 9.10
C ILE A 67 -4.09 -12.03 10.44
N GLY A 68 -4.49 -11.23 11.42
CA GLY A 68 -4.93 -11.68 12.73
C GLY A 68 -6.38 -12.19 12.76
N TRP A 69 -6.80 -12.64 13.93
CA TRP A 69 -8.19 -13.06 14.15
C TRP A 69 -9.15 -11.88 13.96
N LYS A 70 -10.19 -12.07 13.13
CA LYS A 70 -11.17 -11.03 12.73
C LYS A 70 -10.56 -9.81 12.01
N GLY A 71 -9.35 -9.93 11.48
CA GLY A 71 -8.71 -8.86 10.72
C GLY A 71 -9.41 -8.58 9.38
N LYS A 72 -9.14 -7.41 8.80
CA LYS A 72 -9.67 -6.96 7.52
C LYS A 72 -8.55 -6.84 6.50
N TYR A 73 -8.67 -7.52 5.38
CA TYR A 73 -7.80 -7.39 4.23
C TYR A 73 -8.46 -6.45 3.22
N LEU A 74 -7.88 -5.26 3.04
CA LEU A 74 -8.41 -4.22 2.17
C LEU A 74 -7.78 -4.34 0.78
N VAL A 75 -8.59 -4.67 -0.22
CA VAL A 75 -8.19 -4.74 -1.62
C VAL A 75 -8.28 -3.33 -2.21
N ILE A 76 -7.13 -2.68 -2.42
CA ILE A 76 -7.02 -1.31 -2.91
C ILE A 76 -6.68 -1.27 -4.40
N GLY A 77 -5.79 -2.18 -4.86
CA GLY A 77 -5.35 -2.22 -6.23
C GLY A 77 -4.40 -3.38 -6.54
N PHE A 78 -3.86 -3.37 -7.75
CA PHE A 78 -3.01 -4.45 -8.29
C PHE A 78 -1.78 -3.87 -8.99
N ALA A 79 -1.03 -3.01 -8.28
CA ALA A 79 0.11 -2.29 -8.86
C ALA A 79 1.26 -3.22 -9.31
N ALA A 80 1.34 -4.45 -8.82
CA ALA A 80 2.30 -5.45 -9.30
C ALA A 80 1.87 -6.12 -10.62
N GLY A 81 0.60 -5.99 -11.03
CA GLY A 81 0.07 -6.39 -12.35
C GLY A 81 -0.96 -7.50 -12.30
N GLN A 82 -0.73 -8.58 -11.57
CA GLN A 82 -1.64 -9.73 -11.55
C GLN A 82 -2.71 -9.60 -10.46
N ILE A 83 -3.94 -9.97 -10.81
CA ILE A 83 -5.02 -10.12 -9.83
C ILE A 83 -4.76 -11.41 -9.04
N PRO A 84 -4.58 -11.34 -7.71
CA PRO A 84 -4.25 -12.51 -6.91
C PRO A 84 -5.42 -13.49 -6.77
N LYS A 85 -5.09 -14.78 -6.66
CA LYS A 85 -6.04 -15.82 -6.29
C LYS A 85 -5.85 -16.17 -4.82
N LEU A 86 -6.73 -15.67 -3.95
CA LEU A 86 -6.64 -15.94 -2.52
C LEU A 86 -7.38 -17.23 -2.15
N PRO A 87 -6.79 -18.11 -1.32
CA PRO A 87 -7.47 -19.28 -0.80
C PRO A 87 -8.54 -18.87 0.21
N ILE A 88 -9.80 -18.87 -0.22
CA ILE A 88 -10.95 -18.37 0.56
C ILE A 88 -11.15 -19.04 1.90
N ASN A 89 -10.68 -20.29 2.05
CA ASN A 89 -10.73 -21.00 3.34
C ASN A 89 -9.96 -20.27 4.45
N LEU A 90 -9.03 -19.40 4.13
CA LEU A 90 -8.31 -18.58 5.12
C LEU A 90 -9.24 -17.58 5.83
N THR A 91 -10.28 -17.10 5.16
CA THR A 91 -11.31 -16.26 5.81
C THR A 91 -12.02 -17.01 6.91
N LEU A 92 -12.43 -18.29 6.64
CA LEU A 92 -13.07 -19.15 7.63
C LEU A 92 -12.15 -19.42 8.81
N LEU A 93 -10.90 -19.83 8.54
CA LEU A 93 -9.95 -20.22 9.59
C LEU A 93 -9.55 -19.06 10.51
N LYS A 94 -9.63 -17.83 10.03
CA LYS A 94 -9.21 -16.63 10.76
C LYS A 94 -10.37 -15.72 11.17
N GLY A 95 -11.61 -16.07 10.78
CA GLY A 95 -12.77 -15.19 10.95
C GLY A 95 -12.56 -13.83 10.28
N ALA A 96 -11.64 -13.76 9.30
CA ALA A 96 -11.22 -12.53 8.66
C ALA A 96 -12.14 -12.15 7.50
N SER A 97 -12.09 -10.87 7.11
CA SER A 97 -12.85 -10.33 5.98
C SER A 97 -11.93 -9.84 4.87
N ILE A 98 -12.33 -10.07 3.62
CA ILE A 98 -11.73 -9.43 2.44
C ILE A 98 -12.70 -8.33 1.99
N VAL A 99 -12.22 -7.09 1.93
CA VAL A 99 -13.05 -5.90 1.67
C VAL A 99 -12.49 -5.15 0.47
N GLY A 100 -13.30 -4.96 -0.56
CA GLY A 100 -12.95 -4.11 -1.70
C GLY A 100 -13.05 -2.64 -1.34
N VAL A 101 -12.04 -1.85 -1.73
CA VAL A 101 -12.01 -0.39 -1.55
C VAL A 101 -11.83 0.25 -2.91
N PHE A 102 -12.95 0.54 -3.57
CA PHE A 102 -12.95 1.13 -4.91
C PHE A 102 -13.15 2.64 -4.82
N TRP A 103 -12.08 3.36 -4.50
CA TRP A 103 -12.09 4.81 -4.35
C TRP A 103 -12.70 5.54 -5.55
N GLY A 104 -12.33 5.16 -6.78
CA GLY A 104 -12.85 5.80 -7.99
C GLY A 104 -14.38 5.73 -8.11
N ALA A 105 -15.00 4.60 -7.75
CA ALA A 105 -16.47 4.49 -7.73
C ALA A 105 -17.09 5.24 -6.54
N PHE A 106 -16.42 5.23 -5.38
CA PHE A 106 -16.86 5.94 -4.18
C PHE A 106 -17.03 7.44 -4.44
N THR A 107 -16.06 8.10 -5.10
CA THR A 107 -16.09 9.54 -5.35
C THR A 107 -17.32 10.01 -6.11
N GLY A 108 -17.87 9.16 -7.00
CA GLY A 108 -19.08 9.47 -7.76
C GLY A 108 -20.38 9.01 -7.08
N ARG A 109 -20.36 7.85 -6.40
CA ARG A 109 -21.54 7.28 -5.75
C ARG A 109 -21.87 7.94 -4.43
N GLU A 110 -20.84 8.36 -3.68
CA GLU A 110 -20.95 8.94 -2.34
C GLU A 110 -20.35 10.35 -2.34
N PHE A 111 -20.80 11.18 -3.28
CA PHE A 111 -20.22 12.48 -3.58
C PHE A 111 -20.15 13.41 -2.35
N GLU A 112 -21.22 13.48 -1.56
CA GLU A 112 -21.25 14.36 -0.39
C GLU A 112 -20.30 13.87 0.72
N GLU A 113 -20.14 12.56 0.87
CA GLU A 113 -19.18 12.00 1.81
C GLU A 113 -17.74 12.23 1.33
N ASN A 114 -17.51 12.10 0.01
CA ASN A 114 -16.22 12.43 -0.59
C ASN A 114 -15.83 13.90 -0.37
N LYS A 115 -16.78 14.83 -0.45
CA LYS A 115 -16.52 16.25 -0.12
C LYS A 115 -16.04 16.45 1.31
N LYS A 116 -16.66 15.77 2.27
CA LYS A 116 -16.22 15.83 3.69
C LYS A 116 -14.79 15.29 3.81
N ASN A 117 -14.52 14.13 3.22
CA ASN A 117 -13.17 13.54 3.23
C ASN A 117 -12.12 14.49 2.64
N ILE A 118 -12.45 15.19 1.54
CA ILE A 118 -11.55 16.20 0.93
C ILE A 118 -11.33 17.38 1.91
N ALA A 119 -12.37 17.86 2.55
CA ALA A 119 -12.26 18.95 3.53
C ALA A 119 -11.37 18.55 4.72
N ASP A 120 -11.55 17.35 5.24
CA ASP A 120 -10.77 16.80 6.34
C ASP A 120 -9.29 16.65 5.94
N ILE A 121 -9.01 16.09 4.76
CA ILE A 121 -7.64 15.96 4.24
C ILE A 121 -6.98 17.33 4.07
N ASN A 122 -7.69 18.32 3.54
CA ASN A 122 -7.18 19.69 3.39
C ASN A 122 -6.88 20.32 4.75
N SER A 123 -7.71 20.07 5.76
CA SER A 123 -7.44 20.53 7.13
C SER A 123 -6.16 19.91 7.69
N LEU A 124 -5.99 18.59 7.57
CA LEU A 124 -4.80 17.87 8.02
C LEU A 124 -3.52 18.36 7.29
N LEU A 125 -3.61 18.65 5.99
CA LEU A 125 -2.51 19.22 5.23
C LEU A 125 -2.16 20.63 5.70
N SER A 126 -3.17 21.48 5.93
CA SER A 126 -2.99 22.88 6.37
C SER A 126 -2.40 22.96 7.77
N ASN A 127 -2.79 22.05 8.66
CA ASN A 127 -2.26 21.95 10.02
C ASN A 127 -0.85 21.33 10.07
N GLY A 128 -0.38 20.73 8.97
CA GLY A 128 0.88 20.02 8.91
C GLY A 128 0.88 18.62 9.54
N ASP A 129 -0.31 18.07 9.82
CA ASP A 129 -0.49 16.71 10.35
C ASP A 129 -0.17 15.66 9.28
N ILE A 130 -0.40 16.00 8.00
CA ILE A 130 0.00 15.22 6.83
C ILE A 130 1.03 16.02 6.03
N LYS A 131 2.17 15.40 5.73
CA LYS A 131 3.28 15.99 4.95
C LYS A 131 3.69 15.06 3.82
N PRO A 132 3.03 15.12 2.65
CA PRO A 132 3.40 14.26 1.52
C PRO A 132 4.85 14.51 1.09
N LEU A 133 5.63 13.43 0.94
CA LEU A 133 6.98 13.53 0.41
C LEU A 133 6.94 13.82 -1.09
N ILE A 134 7.29 15.04 -1.48
CA ILE A 134 7.50 15.40 -2.88
C ILE A 134 8.98 15.22 -3.18
N SER A 135 9.33 14.12 -3.85
CA SER A 135 10.71 13.77 -4.16
C SER A 135 11.26 14.48 -5.41
N LYS A 136 10.37 14.81 -6.35
CA LYS A 136 10.77 15.46 -7.59
C LYS A 136 9.69 16.41 -8.09
N LYS A 137 10.12 17.60 -8.54
CA LYS A 137 9.29 18.56 -9.30
C LYS A 137 9.82 18.60 -10.72
N ILE A 138 8.98 18.36 -11.70
CA ILE A 138 9.34 18.26 -13.11
C ILE A 138 8.50 19.29 -13.87
N PRO A 139 9.08 20.11 -14.78
CA PRO A 139 8.31 21.00 -15.62
C PRO A 139 7.25 20.24 -16.44
N MET A 140 6.12 20.89 -16.74
CA MET A 140 5.03 20.27 -17.50
C MET A 140 5.49 19.81 -18.89
N GLU A 141 6.40 20.53 -19.52
CA GLU A 141 6.99 20.17 -20.81
C GLU A 141 7.75 18.84 -20.78
N ASP A 142 8.23 18.40 -19.62
CA ASP A 142 8.99 17.16 -19.41
C ASP A 142 8.11 16.03 -18.82
N ALA A 143 6.79 16.11 -18.99
CA ALA A 143 5.83 15.12 -18.43
C ALA A 143 6.15 13.68 -18.82
N ILE A 144 6.71 13.43 -20.01
CA ILE A 144 7.12 12.10 -20.46
C ILE A 144 8.24 11.54 -19.56
N GLU A 145 9.19 12.38 -19.13
CA GLU A 145 10.23 11.97 -18.17
C GLU A 145 9.59 11.52 -16.85
N ALA A 146 8.63 12.30 -16.34
CA ALA A 146 7.93 11.98 -15.10
C ALA A 146 7.19 10.62 -15.17
N ILE A 147 6.50 10.35 -16.28
CA ILE A 147 5.77 9.10 -16.51
C ILE A 147 6.76 7.93 -16.55
N ASN A 148 7.86 8.05 -17.28
CA ASN A 148 8.88 7.02 -17.38
C ASN A 148 9.55 6.73 -16.01
N LEU A 149 9.80 7.78 -15.24
CA LEU A 149 10.36 7.67 -13.89
C LEU A 149 9.42 6.90 -12.95
N ILE A 150 8.12 7.15 -12.99
CA ILE A 150 7.12 6.40 -12.22
C ILE A 150 7.06 4.95 -12.71
N GLY A 151 7.06 4.73 -14.02
CA GLY A 151 7.01 3.41 -14.63
C GLY A 151 8.21 2.52 -14.27
N SER A 152 9.39 3.10 -14.06
CA SER A 152 10.60 2.38 -13.64
C SER A 152 10.59 1.94 -12.17
N ARG A 153 9.56 2.30 -11.38
CA ARG A 153 9.46 2.06 -9.92
C ARG A 153 10.59 2.69 -9.09
N GLY A 154 11.38 3.60 -9.68
CA GLY A 154 12.51 4.29 -9.04
C GLY A 154 12.10 5.46 -8.13
N VAL A 155 10.80 5.75 -8.02
CA VAL A 155 10.32 6.89 -7.23
C VAL A 155 10.17 6.53 -5.75
N VAL A 156 10.66 7.41 -4.90
CA VAL A 156 10.40 7.41 -3.46
C VAL A 156 9.58 8.66 -3.14
N GLY A 157 8.32 8.50 -2.74
CA GLY A 157 7.40 9.64 -2.54
C GLY A 157 6.60 9.99 -3.79
N LYS A 158 6.35 11.28 -4.00
CA LYS A 158 5.54 11.81 -5.10
C LYS A 158 6.38 12.60 -6.11
N VAL A 159 6.07 12.42 -7.38
CA VAL A 159 6.54 13.29 -8.46
C VAL A 159 5.40 14.24 -8.84
N VAL A 160 5.67 15.53 -8.95
CA VAL A 160 4.67 16.52 -9.35
C VAL A 160 5.14 17.25 -10.61
N LEU A 161 4.20 17.49 -11.51
CA LEU A 161 4.42 18.38 -12.65
C LEU A 161 4.10 19.81 -12.22
N VAL A 162 4.94 20.73 -12.63
CA VAL A 162 4.79 22.16 -12.28
C VAL A 162 4.74 23.02 -13.54
N ASN A 163 3.88 24.01 -13.55
CA ASN A 163 3.91 25.08 -14.53
C ASN A 163 5.00 26.09 -14.14
N LYS A 164 5.62 26.71 -15.15
CA LYS A 164 6.51 27.85 -14.94
C LYS A 164 5.75 29.07 -14.49
#